data_3eb70a80a51f2bd9a29893e78d67dc2e
#
_entry.id   3eb70a80a51f2bd9a29893e78d67dc2e
#
_cell.length_a   1.000
_cell.length_b   1.000
_cell.length_c   1.000
_cell.angle_alpha   90.00
_cell.angle_beta   90.00
_cell.angle_gamma   90.00
#
_symmetry.space_group_name_H-M   'P 1'
#
loop_
_entity.id
_entity.type
_entity.pdbx_description
1 polymer ?
#
loop_
_entity_poly.entity_id
_entity_poly.type
_entity_poly.pdbx_seq_one_letter_code
_entity_poly.pdbx_strand_id
1 'polypeptide(L)'
;EELKLSKNQTSSVVATPVAPAVEVVTATPQTPVIAPVVEAPATPAVAAEPVATPAQEAEGDVVESPLVGVAYLSPAPDKPAFVSVGDKVTKGQTLLIIEAMKVMNEVPAPKDGVVTEILVNNEEMVEFGKGLVRIK
;
A
#
# COMPACT_ATOMS: atom_id res chain seq x y z
N GLU A 1 23.07 -18.23 -46.84
CA GLU A 1 22.34 -17.81 -45.60
C GLU A 1 22.49 -18.90 -44.57
N GLU A 2 23.43 -18.74 -43.69
CA GLU A 2 23.66 -19.69 -42.63
C GLU A 2 22.86 -19.29 -41.38
N LEU A 3 21.84 -20.04 -41.10
CA LEU A 3 21.17 -20.06 -39.81
C LEU A 3 22.07 -20.74 -38.79
N LYS A 4 22.80 -19.96 -37.99
CA LYS A 4 23.53 -20.48 -36.85
C LYS A 4 22.55 -20.83 -35.74
N LEU A 5 22.19 -22.08 -35.65
CA LEU A 5 21.56 -22.64 -34.48
C LEU A 5 22.59 -22.79 -33.37
N SER A 6 22.63 -21.89 -32.43
CA SER A 6 23.35 -22.06 -31.19
C SER A 6 22.66 -23.17 -30.36
N LYS A 7 23.28 -24.33 -30.36
CA LYS A 7 22.94 -25.36 -29.37
C LYS A 7 23.44 -24.89 -28.02
N ASN A 8 22.52 -24.38 -27.23
CA ASN A 8 22.78 -24.14 -25.84
C ASN A 8 22.85 -25.49 -25.12
N GLN A 9 24.06 -25.89 -24.76
CA GLN A 9 24.30 -27.05 -23.92
C GLN A 9 23.81 -26.75 -22.52
N THR A 10 22.70 -27.32 -22.15
CA THR A 10 22.26 -27.37 -20.77
C THR A 10 23.19 -28.28 -19.98
N SER A 11 24.10 -27.68 -19.24
CA SER A 11 24.85 -28.40 -18.21
C SER A 11 23.90 -28.82 -17.10
N SER A 12 23.68 -30.10 -17.00
CA SER A 12 23.03 -30.71 -15.85
C SER A 12 23.88 -30.52 -14.62
N VAL A 13 23.48 -29.65 -13.74
CA VAL A 13 24.03 -29.58 -12.39
C VAL A 13 23.30 -30.62 -11.55
N VAL A 14 24.01 -31.68 -11.23
CA VAL A 14 23.56 -32.69 -10.29
C VAL A 14 23.59 -32.04 -8.90
N ALA A 15 22.44 -31.70 -8.36
CA ALA A 15 22.29 -31.29 -6.99
C ALA A 15 22.28 -32.53 -6.11
N THR A 16 23.29 -32.69 -5.31
CA THR A 16 23.29 -33.67 -4.22
C THR A 16 22.45 -33.15 -3.07
N PRO A 17 21.48 -33.91 -2.57
CA PRO A 17 20.74 -33.51 -1.37
C PRO A 17 21.61 -33.74 -0.14
N VAL A 18 21.98 -32.66 0.51
CA VAL A 18 22.52 -32.72 1.86
C VAL A 18 21.34 -32.77 2.81
N ALA A 19 21.20 -33.89 3.50
CA ALA A 19 20.22 -34.06 4.54
C ALA A 19 20.58 -33.20 5.76
N PRO A 20 19.67 -32.40 6.32
CA PRO A 20 19.92 -31.72 7.57
C PRO A 20 19.82 -32.70 8.74
N ALA A 21 20.83 -32.70 9.57
CA ALA A 21 20.82 -33.40 10.85
C ALA A 21 19.78 -32.76 11.75
N VAL A 22 18.87 -33.56 12.25
CA VAL A 22 17.91 -33.17 13.28
C VAL A 22 18.63 -33.14 14.62
N GLU A 23 18.92 -31.95 15.13
CA GLU A 23 19.24 -31.80 16.53
C GLU A 23 17.96 -31.77 17.34
N VAL A 24 17.78 -32.83 18.11
CA VAL A 24 16.74 -32.92 19.12
C VAL A 24 17.13 -32.07 20.30
N VAL A 25 16.53 -30.91 20.41
CA VAL A 25 16.64 -30.10 21.63
C VAL A 25 15.57 -30.60 22.59
N THR A 26 16.01 -31.28 23.63
CA THR A 26 15.16 -31.68 24.76
C THR A 26 14.70 -30.44 25.52
N ALA A 27 13.42 -30.14 25.40
CA ALA A 27 12.79 -29.12 26.20
C ALA A 27 12.58 -29.62 27.62
N THR A 28 13.21 -29.01 28.57
CA THR A 28 12.90 -29.15 30.00
C THR A 28 11.60 -28.42 30.33
N PRO A 29 10.66 -29.06 31.02
CA PRO A 29 9.45 -28.38 31.45
C PRO A 29 9.74 -27.44 32.64
N GLN A 30 9.61 -26.16 32.41
CA GLN A 30 9.56 -25.20 33.49
C GLN A 30 8.14 -25.11 34.03
N THR A 31 8.02 -25.34 35.32
CA THR A 31 6.81 -25.24 36.10
C THR A 31 6.24 -23.80 36.07
N PRO A 32 4.94 -23.61 35.95
CA PRO A 32 4.34 -22.29 36.04
C PRO A 32 4.32 -21.82 37.50
N VAL A 33 5.00 -20.73 37.77
CA VAL A 33 4.87 -20.01 39.03
C VAL A 33 3.57 -19.19 38.95
N ILE A 34 2.64 -19.56 39.76
CA ILE A 34 1.37 -18.83 39.95
C ILE A 34 1.68 -17.58 40.75
N ALA A 35 1.69 -16.43 40.14
CA ALA A 35 1.66 -15.15 40.82
C ALA A 35 0.18 -14.73 41.05
N PRO A 36 -0.17 -14.21 42.21
CA PRO A 36 -1.55 -13.85 42.50
C PRO A 36 -2.01 -12.67 41.66
N VAL A 37 -3.13 -12.87 41.01
CA VAL A 37 -3.87 -11.84 40.30
C VAL A 37 -4.34 -10.80 41.30
N VAL A 38 -3.81 -9.60 41.21
CA VAL A 38 -4.42 -8.42 41.83
C VAL A 38 -5.44 -7.91 40.82
N GLU A 39 -6.67 -8.14 41.17
CA GLU A 39 -7.85 -7.63 40.46
C GLU A 39 -7.87 -6.09 40.58
N ALA A 40 -7.52 -5.43 39.49
CA ALA A 40 -7.75 -4.00 39.33
C ALA A 40 -9.10 -3.82 38.63
N PRO A 41 -10.01 -2.97 39.18
CA PRO A 41 -11.30 -2.76 38.56
C PRO A 41 -11.14 -2.13 37.19
N ALA A 42 -11.70 -2.79 36.19
CA ALA A 42 -11.78 -2.29 34.83
C ALA A 42 -12.58 -0.98 34.80
N THR A 43 -11.92 0.10 34.59
CA THR A 43 -12.56 1.30 34.09
C THR A 43 -12.99 1.02 32.65
N PRO A 44 -14.23 1.29 32.25
CA PRO A 44 -14.63 1.15 30.87
C PRO A 44 -13.80 2.15 30.05
N ALA A 45 -12.93 1.61 29.21
CA ALA A 45 -12.30 2.39 28.19
C ALA A 45 -13.40 2.93 27.29
N VAL A 46 -13.68 4.21 27.42
CA VAL A 46 -14.45 4.96 26.45
C VAL A 46 -13.72 4.77 25.13
N ALA A 47 -14.36 4.08 24.20
CA ALA A 47 -13.89 4.00 22.83
C ALA A 47 -13.69 5.44 22.36
N ALA A 48 -12.44 5.83 22.24
CA ALA A 48 -12.10 7.05 21.57
C ALA A 48 -12.53 6.83 20.10
N GLU A 49 -13.68 7.36 19.76
CA GLU A 49 -14.01 7.63 18.38
C GLU A 49 -12.80 8.38 17.78
N PRO A 50 -12.31 7.98 16.62
CA PRO A 50 -11.32 8.78 15.93
C PRO A 50 -11.97 10.14 15.73
N VAL A 51 -11.57 11.10 16.57
CA VAL A 51 -11.90 12.50 16.34
C VAL A 51 -11.28 12.78 14.99
N ALA A 52 -12.12 12.85 13.96
CA ALA A 52 -11.72 13.41 12.69
C ALA A 52 -11.13 14.78 13.06
N THR A 53 -9.82 14.83 13.04
CA THR A 53 -9.10 16.12 13.15
C THR A 53 -9.71 16.97 12.05
N PRO A 54 -10.30 18.14 12.36
CA PRO A 54 -10.76 19.01 11.32
C PRO A 54 -9.56 19.26 10.42
N ALA A 55 -9.66 18.78 9.19
CA ALA A 55 -8.66 19.05 8.18
C ALA A 55 -8.47 20.55 8.21
N GLN A 56 -7.29 21.00 8.64
CA GLN A 56 -6.88 22.37 8.41
C GLN A 56 -7.18 22.62 6.95
N GLU A 57 -7.95 23.64 6.65
CA GLU A 57 -8.21 24.11 5.30
C GLU A 57 -6.87 24.50 4.68
N ALA A 58 -6.11 23.51 4.29
CA ALA A 58 -4.93 23.70 3.49
C ALA A 58 -5.44 24.26 2.16
N GLU A 59 -5.05 25.47 1.85
CA GLU A 59 -5.43 26.14 0.62
C GLU A 59 -5.17 25.26 -0.60
N GLY A 60 -6.19 24.97 -1.40
CA GLY A 60 -6.10 24.16 -2.59
C GLY A 60 -7.41 23.43 -2.88
N ASP A 61 -7.60 23.06 -4.12
CA ASP A 61 -8.75 22.26 -4.53
C ASP A 61 -8.47 20.78 -4.32
N VAL A 62 -9.43 20.10 -3.72
CA VAL A 62 -9.37 18.65 -3.52
C VAL A 62 -9.93 17.97 -4.77
N VAL A 63 -9.15 17.06 -5.32
CA VAL A 63 -9.61 16.16 -6.37
C VAL A 63 -10.33 14.99 -5.72
N GLU A 64 -11.62 14.87 -6.01
CA GLU A 64 -12.47 13.82 -5.45
C GLU A 64 -12.53 12.60 -6.35
N SER A 65 -12.81 11.45 -5.75
CA SER A 65 -13.00 10.20 -6.49
C SER A 65 -14.30 10.23 -7.29
N PRO A 66 -14.25 9.97 -8.61
CA PRO A 66 -15.43 9.90 -9.44
C PRO A 66 -16.19 8.57 -9.32
N LEU A 67 -15.64 7.58 -8.60
CA LEU A 67 -16.21 6.25 -8.48
C LEU A 67 -15.69 5.52 -7.23
N VAL A 68 -16.34 4.40 -6.92
CA VAL A 68 -15.92 3.52 -5.83
C VAL A 68 -14.92 2.49 -6.35
N GLY A 69 -13.81 2.28 -5.62
CA GLY A 69 -12.81 1.30 -6.00
C GLY A 69 -11.57 1.36 -5.11
N VAL A 70 -10.49 0.78 -5.59
CA VAL A 70 -9.19 0.80 -4.92
C VAL A 70 -8.27 1.79 -5.63
N ALA A 71 -7.73 2.73 -4.88
CA ALA A 71 -6.83 3.75 -5.42
C ALA A 71 -5.40 3.23 -5.47
N TYR A 72 -4.76 3.37 -6.63
CA TYR A 72 -3.35 3.08 -6.83
C TYR A 72 -2.62 4.36 -7.20
N LEU A 73 -1.63 4.73 -6.42
CA LEU A 73 -0.81 5.92 -6.69
C LEU A 73 0.23 5.67 -7.79
N SER A 74 0.47 4.42 -8.13
CA SER A 74 1.40 3.99 -9.17
C SER A 74 0.75 3.01 -10.14
N PRO A 75 1.26 2.90 -11.38
CA PRO A 75 0.71 1.95 -12.36
C PRO A 75 1.01 0.49 -12.02
N ALA A 76 1.96 0.24 -11.13
CA ALA A 76 2.32 -1.09 -10.65
C ALA A 76 3.10 -0.97 -9.34
N PRO A 77 3.15 -2.04 -8.51
CA PRO A 77 3.84 -2.03 -7.23
C PRO A 77 5.32 -1.63 -7.31
N ASP A 78 5.97 -1.96 -8.42
CA ASP A 78 7.40 -1.70 -8.67
C ASP A 78 7.67 -0.38 -9.40
N LYS A 79 6.64 0.39 -9.67
CA LYS A 79 6.75 1.65 -10.41
C LYS A 79 6.62 2.84 -9.47
N PRO A 80 7.27 3.96 -9.80
CA PRO A 80 7.11 5.18 -9.05
C PRO A 80 5.66 5.69 -9.14
N ALA A 81 5.25 6.43 -8.12
CA ALA A 81 3.95 7.09 -8.11
C ALA A 81 3.84 8.06 -9.30
N PHE A 82 2.62 8.26 -9.79
CA PHE A 82 2.34 9.22 -10.86
C PHE A 82 2.68 10.64 -10.45
N VAL A 83 2.42 10.97 -9.19
CA VAL A 83 2.67 12.28 -8.59
C VAL A 83 3.10 12.14 -7.14
N SER A 84 3.87 13.11 -6.67
CA SER A 84 4.29 13.22 -5.28
C SER A 84 3.90 14.59 -4.72
N VAL A 85 3.90 14.71 -3.40
CA VAL A 85 3.69 16.01 -2.76
C VAL A 85 4.80 16.97 -3.20
N GLY A 86 4.41 18.13 -3.71
CA GLY A 86 5.32 19.13 -4.29
C GLY A 86 5.48 19.07 -5.81
N ASP A 87 4.93 18.03 -6.45
CA ASP A 87 5.00 17.91 -7.90
C ASP A 87 4.05 18.88 -8.60
N LYS A 88 4.53 19.42 -9.71
CA LYS A 88 3.71 20.25 -10.57
C LYS A 88 2.92 19.38 -11.54
N VAL A 89 1.63 19.57 -11.57
CA VAL A 89 0.70 18.85 -12.43
C VAL A 89 0.01 19.79 -13.40
N THR A 90 -0.35 19.27 -14.55
CA THR A 90 -1.11 20.00 -15.57
C THR A 90 -2.51 19.39 -15.70
N LYS A 91 -3.45 20.20 -16.14
CA LYS A 91 -4.83 19.74 -16.41
C LYS A 91 -4.81 18.54 -17.37
N GLY A 92 -5.49 17.47 -16.96
CA GLY A 92 -5.55 16.23 -17.71
C GLY A 92 -4.42 15.24 -17.43
N GLN A 93 -3.44 15.61 -16.62
CA GLN A 93 -2.40 14.68 -16.19
C GLN A 93 -2.97 13.65 -15.22
N THR A 94 -2.64 12.38 -15.40
CA THR A 94 -3.06 11.30 -14.51
C THR A 94 -2.43 11.47 -13.14
N LEU A 95 -3.26 11.57 -12.11
CA LEU A 95 -2.83 11.69 -10.71
C LEU A 95 -2.68 10.32 -10.05
N LEU A 96 -3.66 9.47 -10.26
CA LEU A 96 -3.72 8.10 -9.75
C LEU A 96 -4.68 7.27 -10.58
N ILE A 97 -4.72 5.98 -10.28
CA ILE A 97 -5.64 5.03 -10.92
C ILE A 97 -6.58 4.47 -9.87
N ILE A 98 -7.85 4.33 -10.21
CA ILE A 98 -8.84 3.63 -9.38
C ILE A 98 -9.27 2.35 -10.08
N GLU A 99 -9.05 1.22 -9.44
CA GLU A 99 -9.55 -0.07 -9.90
C GLU A 99 -10.96 -0.30 -9.35
N ALA A 100 -11.90 -0.41 -10.25
CA ALA A 100 -13.28 -0.75 -9.94
C ALA A 100 -13.74 -1.88 -10.85
N MET A 101 -14.28 -2.96 -10.29
CA MET A 101 -14.77 -4.12 -11.05
C MET A 101 -13.76 -4.65 -12.08
N LYS A 102 -12.49 -4.74 -11.70
CA LYS A 102 -11.37 -5.15 -12.57
C LYS A 102 -11.08 -4.23 -13.76
N VAL A 103 -11.58 -3.01 -13.70
CA VAL A 103 -11.31 -1.97 -14.70
C VAL A 103 -10.47 -0.87 -14.06
N MET A 104 -9.36 -0.54 -14.70
CA MET A 104 -8.50 0.55 -14.29
C MET A 104 -9.03 1.86 -14.85
N ASN A 105 -9.33 2.81 -13.97
CA ASN A 105 -9.81 4.14 -14.33
C ASN A 105 -8.80 5.18 -13.87
N GLU A 106 -8.27 5.94 -14.80
CA GLU A 106 -7.35 7.03 -14.51
C GLU A 106 -8.12 8.25 -13.99
N VAL A 107 -7.59 8.86 -12.94
CA VAL A 107 -8.12 10.11 -12.40
C VAL A 107 -7.22 11.26 -12.86
N PRO A 108 -7.69 12.08 -13.78
CA PRO A 108 -6.91 13.21 -14.29
C PRO A 108 -7.01 14.43 -13.35
N ALA A 109 -5.98 15.26 -13.41
CA ALA A 109 -6.02 16.56 -12.73
C ALA A 109 -7.08 17.49 -13.38
N PRO A 110 -7.93 18.12 -12.58
CA PRO A 110 -8.95 19.03 -13.10
C PRO A 110 -8.38 20.39 -13.53
N LYS A 111 -7.22 20.73 -13.04
CA LYS A 111 -6.53 22.01 -13.32
C LYS A 111 -5.01 21.85 -13.21
N ASP A 112 -4.31 22.88 -13.68
CA ASP A 112 -2.88 23.03 -13.45
C ASP A 112 -2.62 23.45 -12.01
N GLY A 113 -1.55 22.97 -11.42
CA GLY A 113 -1.17 23.35 -10.07
C GLY A 113 -0.05 22.51 -9.50
N VAL A 114 0.09 22.55 -8.20
CA VAL A 114 1.08 21.79 -7.45
C VAL A 114 0.37 20.89 -6.44
N VAL A 115 0.76 19.64 -6.37
CA VAL A 115 0.25 18.70 -5.37
C VAL A 115 0.74 19.14 -3.99
N THR A 116 -0.18 19.53 -3.13
CA THR A 116 0.13 19.96 -1.76
C THR A 116 -0.01 18.83 -0.77
N GLU A 117 -0.93 17.94 -1.04
CA GLU A 117 -1.21 16.82 -0.16
C GLU A 117 -1.82 15.63 -0.94
N ILE A 118 -1.45 14.43 -0.54
CA ILE A 118 -2.07 13.18 -1.00
C ILE A 118 -2.88 12.63 0.16
N LEU A 119 -4.19 12.54 -0.02
CA LEU A 119 -5.16 12.20 1.03
C LEU A 119 -5.45 10.70 1.12
N VAL A 120 -4.93 9.92 0.19
CA VAL A 120 -5.10 8.46 0.12
C VAL A 120 -3.77 7.75 0.04
N ASN A 121 -3.75 6.52 0.49
CA ASN A 121 -2.59 5.65 0.37
C ASN A 121 -2.68 4.75 -0.87
N ASN A 122 -1.56 4.14 -1.24
CA ASN A 122 -1.58 3.13 -2.28
C ASN A 122 -2.40 1.91 -1.83
N GLU A 123 -3.20 1.37 -2.73
CA GLU A 123 -4.10 0.24 -2.47
C GLU A 123 -5.21 0.54 -1.43
N GLU A 124 -5.54 1.81 -1.25
CA GLU A 124 -6.62 2.21 -0.36
C GLU A 124 -7.99 2.18 -1.07
N MET A 125 -8.97 1.63 -0.38
CA MET A 125 -10.34 1.66 -0.87
C MET A 125 -10.91 3.07 -0.76
N VAL A 126 -11.42 3.59 -1.85
CA VAL A 126 -12.02 4.92 -1.94
C VAL A 126 -13.47 4.83 -2.39
N GLU A 127 -14.25 5.78 -1.94
CA GLU A 127 -15.65 5.92 -2.28
C GLU A 127 -15.87 7.16 -3.15
N PHE A 128 -17.01 7.22 -3.80
CA PHE A 128 -17.41 8.40 -4.57
C PHE A 128 -17.40 9.65 -3.69
N GLY A 129 -16.74 10.69 -4.13
CA GLY A 129 -16.60 11.94 -3.40
C GLY A 129 -15.50 11.96 -2.33
N LYS A 130 -14.76 10.86 -2.16
CA LYS A 130 -13.60 10.86 -1.25
C LYS A 130 -12.47 11.70 -1.85
N GLY A 131 -11.91 12.62 -1.04
CA GLY A 131 -10.74 13.40 -1.43
C GLY A 131 -9.52 12.51 -1.69
N LEU A 132 -8.89 12.67 -2.84
CA LEU A 132 -7.75 11.88 -3.28
C LEU A 132 -6.45 12.66 -3.17
N VAL A 133 -6.41 13.82 -3.81
CA VAL A 133 -5.22 14.67 -3.90
C VAL A 133 -5.65 16.12 -3.81
N ARG A 134 -4.87 16.92 -3.11
CA ARG A 134 -5.07 18.38 -3.05
C ARG A 134 -4.09 19.06 -3.98
N ILE A 135 -4.60 19.96 -4.81
CA ILE A 135 -3.81 20.73 -5.79
C ILE A 135 -4.02 22.22 -5.52
N LYS A 136 -2.92 22.96 -5.42
CA LYS A 136 -2.91 24.42 -5.24
C LYS A 136 -2.53 25.16 -6.52
#